data_d67b4db6eed9a5460f2be4a7337b05c2
#
_entry.id   d67b4db6eed9a5460f2be4a7337b05c2
#
_cell.length_a   1.000
_cell.length_b   1.000
_cell.length_c   1.000
_cell.angle_alpha   90.00
_cell.angle_beta   90.00
_cell.angle_gamma   90.00
#
_symmetry.space_group_name_H-M   'P 1'
#
loop_
_entity.id
_entity.type
_entity.pdbx_description
1 polymer ?
#
loop_
_entity_poly.entity_id
_entity_poly.type
_entity_poly.pdbx_seq_one_letter_code
_entity_poly.pdbx_strand_id
1 'polypeptide(L)'
;RGQVQTSEIIGTGRFQTEWAESSAEWLSVPRGSETKETEEYGISSFVYRARRPFHPQRFQDFWMEQELSSSILRSKGYFWLATRNSLAGCGSQAGSVSSAEPGGEWWAETPRDSWQLEDEAEIAEIESIWEEPYGDRRQELVIIGQNLSQLKVTAALDDCLLTDAELNLGSEAWLEFPDPFSPWDLDVEETEGSAEVDDSRHA
;
A
#
# COMPACT_ATOMS: atom_id res chain seq x y z
N ARG A 1 14.18 -17.46 -23.50
CA ARG A 1 14.33 -16.52 -22.38
C ARG A 1 14.71 -17.34 -21.15
N GLY A 2 15.85 -17.00 -20.49
CA GLY A 2 16.20 -17.59 -19.21
C GLY A 2 16.70 -19.03 -19.22
N GLN A 3 17.23 -19.53 -20.34
CA GLN A 3 17.85 -20.85 -20.41
C GLN A 3 19.30 -20.77 -19.89
N VAL A 4 19.41 -20.63 -18.57
CA VAL A 4 20.69 -20.68 -17.85
C VAL A 4 20.64 -21.86 -16.90
N GLN A 5 21.71 -22.66 -16.84
CA GLN A 5 21.77 -23.78 -15.90
C GLN A 5 21.86 -23.26 -14.47
N THR A 6 21.13 -23.87 -13.55
CA THR A 6 21.09 -23.45 -12.14
C THR A 6 22.49 -23.39 -11.50
N SER A 7 23.41 -24.26 -11.91
CA SER A 7 24.81 -24.27 -11.46
C SER A 7 25.63 -23.06 -11.90
N GLU A 8 25.16 -22.31 -12.89
CA GLU A 8 25.80 -21.06 -13.33
C GLU A 8 25.35 -19.84 -12.51
N ILE A 9 24.29 -19.99 -11.72
CA ILE A 9 23.69 -18.94 -10.91
C ILE A 9 23.86 -19.20 -9.42
N ILE A 10 23.67 -20.46 -8.98
CA ILE A 10 23.70 -20.84 -7.56
C ILE A 10 25.00 -21.55 -7.23
N GLY A 11 25.65 -21.17 -6.12
CA GLY A 11 26.86 -21.80 -5.62
C GLY A 11 28.10 -21.60 -6.49
N THR A 12 28.13 -20.53 -7.29
CA THR A 12 29.22 -20.25 -8.23
C THR A 12 30.55 -19.91 -7.58
N GLY A 13 30.57 -19.58 -6.28
CA GLY A 13 31.75 -19.10 -5.56
C GLY A 13 32.29 -17.75 -6.07
N ARG A 14 31.55 -17.06 -6.99
CA ARG A 14 32.00 -15.80 -7.59
C ARG A 14 31.73 -14.59 -6.70
N PHE A 15 30.86 -14.72 -5.71
CA PHE A 15 30.60 -13.64 -4.76
C PHE A 15 31.74 -13.58 -3.74
N GLN A 16 32.39 -12.44 -3.65
CA GLN A 16 33.42 -12.13 -2.65
C GLN A 16 32.94 -10.92 -1.86
N THR A 17 32.73 -11.11 -0.56
CA THR A 17 32.24 -10.06 0.34
C THR A 17 33.15 -8.83 0.33
N GLU A 18 34.46 -9.05 0.36
CA GLU A 18 35.48 -7.98 0.32
C GLU A 18 35.39 -7.13 -0.97
N TRP A 19 35.12 -7.79 -2.10
CA TRP A 19 34.93 -7.07 -3.36
C TRP A 19 33.58 -6.32 -3.38
N ALA A 20 32.52 -6.93 -2.86
CA ALA A 20 31.21 -6.28 -2.76
C ALA A 20 31.26 -5.06 -1.84
N GLU A 21 31.95 -5.16 -0.70
CA GLU A 21 32.13 -4.06 0.24
C GLU A 21 33.01 -2.93 -0.33
N SER A 22 34.01 -3.26 -1.13
CA SER A 22 34.90 -2.28 -1.74
C SER A 22 34.32 -1.63 -3.01
N SER A 23 33.39 -2.31 -3.70
CA SER A 23 32.83 -1.83 -4.97
C SER A 23 31.53 -1.06 -4.81
N ALA A 24 30.86 -1.15 -3.67
CA ALA A 24 29.56 -0.54 -3.47
C ALA A 24 29.66 0.72 -2.61
N GLU A 25 29.76 1.89 -3.23
CA GLU A 25 29.64 3.17 -2.54
C GLU A 25 28.32 3.28 -1.73
N TRP A 26 27.26 2.57 -2.11
CA TRP A 26 25.97 2.55 -1.42
C TRP A 26 26.03 1.88 -0.04
N LEU A 27 26.99 0.97 0.22
CA LEU A 27 27.19 0.37 1.54
C LEU A 27 27.86 1.34 2.53
N SER A 28 28.59 2.33 2.03
CA SER A 28 29.27 3.33 2.86
C SER A 28 28.40 4.53 3.21
N VAL A 29 27.20 4.65 2.62
CA VAL A 29 26.29 5.77 2.85
C VAL A 29 25.43 5.49 4.09
N PRO A 30 25.45 6.34 5.14
CA PRO A 30 24.58 6.18 6.30
C PRO A 30 23.11 6.13 5.88
N ARG A 31 22.32 5.22 6.49
CA ARG A 31 20.88 5.17 6.25
C ARG A 31 20.25 6.53 6.55
N GLY A 32 19.63 7.14 5.54
CA GLY A 32 19.00 8.45 5.63
C GLY A 32 19.75 9.61 4.95
N SER A 33 20.87 9.37 4.30
CA SER A 33 21.52 10.39 3.44
C SER A 33 21.01 10.26 1.99
N GLU A 34 20.14 11.18 1.59
CA GLU A 34 19.33 11.13 0.35
C GLU A 34 20.09 11.48 -0.96
N THR A 35 21.41 11.60 -1.00
CA THR A 35 21.98 12.59 -1.91
C THR A 35 22.50 12.10 -3.24
N LYS A 36 22.92 10.84 -3.42
CA LYS A 36 23.65 10.48 -4.66
C LYS A 36 22.75 9.97 -5.79
N GLU A 37 21.75 9.16 -5.49
CA GLU A 37 20.86 8.58 -6.53
C GLU A 37 19.91 9.61 -7.12
N THR A 38 19.42 10.55 -6.30
CA THR A 38 18.56 11.64 -6.75
C THR A 38 19.33 12.61 -7.69
N GLU A 39 20.59 12.89 -7.40
CA GLU A 39 21.42 13.77 -8.24
C GLU A 39 21.84 13.09 -9.55
N GLU A 40 22.14 11.80 -9.52
CA GLU A 40 22.65 11.08 -10.68
C GLU A 40 21.54 10.65 -11.65
N TYR A 41 20.40 10.16 -11.13
CA TYR A 41 19.33 9.59 -11.96
C TYR A 41 18.01 10.37 -11.92
N GLY A 42 17.94 11.45 -11.15
CA GLY A 42 16.71 12.23 -10.96
C GLY A 42 15.60 11.45 -10.27
N ILE A 43 15.95 10.40 -9.52
CA ILE A 43 14.98 9.58 -8.78
C ILE A 43 14.70 10.24 -7.42
N SER A 44 13.44 10.44 -7.12
CA SER A 44 12.97 10.96 -5.84
C SER A 44 11.79 10.18 -5.31
N SER A 45 11.55 10.30 -4.00
CA SER A 45 10.41 9.67 -3.34
C SER A 45 9.76 10.62 -2.35
N PHE A 46 8.46 10.44 -2.15
CA PHE A 46 7.73 11.12 -1.08
C PHE A 46 6.56 10.25 -0.63
N VAL A 47 5.98 10.60 0.51
CA VAL A 47 4.77 9.96 1.02
C VAL A 47 3.62 10.95 0.90
N TYR A 48 2.59 10.57 0.12
CA TYR A 48 1.33 11.30 0.09
C TYR A 48 0.46 10.87 1.26
N ARG A 49 -0.11 11.83 1.99
CA ARG A 49 -1.02 11.57 3.10
C ARG A 49 -2.22 12.51 3.04
N ALA A 50 -3.41 11.94 3.26
CA ALA A 50 -4.65 12.70 3.40
C ALA A 50 -5.63 11.97 4.33
N ARG A 51 -6.54 12.73 4.96
CA ARG A 51 -7.59 12.22 5.86
C ARG A 51 -8.99 12.42 5.26
N ARG A 52 -9.12 12.12 3.98
CA ARG A 52 -10.37 12.20 3.24
C ARG A 52 -10.42 11.05 2.24
N PRO A 53 -11.59 10.41 2.00
CA PRO A 53 -11.65 9.32 1.04
C PRO A 53 -11.47 9.82 -0.39
N PHE A 54 -10.89 8.98 -1.25
CA PHE A 54 -10.88 9.19 -2.67
C PHE A 54 -12.24 8.90 -3.28
N HIS A 55 -12.63 9.69 -4.28
CA HIS A 55 -13.68 9.33 -5.22
C HIS A 55 -13.14 8.22 -6.14
N PRO A 56 -13.77 7.03 -6.20
CA PRO A 56 -13.17 5.88 -6.89
C PRO A 56 -12.85 6.14 -8.35
N GLN A 57 -13.78 6.76 -9.10
CA GLN A 57 -13.56 7.05 -10.51
C GLN A 57 -12.39 8.03 -10.72
N ARG A 58 -12.32 9.12 -9.96
CA ARG A 58 -11.20 10.09 -10.08
C ARG A 58 -9.85 9.45 -9.74
N PHE A 59 -9.82 8.58 -8.74
CA PHE A 59 -8.59 7.87 -8.38
C PHE A 59 -8.17 6.87 -9.45
N GLN A 60 -9.11 6.16 -10.07
CA GLN A 60 -8.82 5.31 -11.22
C GLN A 60 -8.28 6.12 -12.40
N ASP A 61 -8.94 7.25 -12.72
CA ASP A 61 -8.54 8.11 -13.82
C ASP A 61 -7.12 8.67 -13.64
N PHE A 62 -6.73 9.03 -12.41
CA PHE A 62 -5.36 9.44 -12.08
C PHE A 62 -4.33 8.38 -12.52
N TRP A 63 -4.57 7.10 -12.24
CA TRP A 63 -3.65 6.03 -12.63
C TRP A 63 -3.66 5.73 -14.13
N MET A 64 -4.74 6.08 -14.83
CA MET A 64 -4.84 5.93 -16.28
C MET A 64 -4.26 7.11 -17.04
N GLU A 65 -4.03 8.23 -16.39
CA GLU A 65 -3.42 9.42 -17.00
C GLU A 65 -1.93 9.21 -17.25
N GLN A 66 -1.54 9.10 -18.52
CA GLN A 66 -0.17 8.75 -18.91
C GLN A 66 0.87 9.83 -18.58
N GLU A 67 0.48 11.10 -18.54
CA GLU A 67 1.43 12.20 -18.35
C GLU A 67 2.07 12.16 -16.94
N LEU A 68 1.27 11.93 -15.90
CA LEU A 68 1.76 11.86 -14.53
C LEU A 68 2.24 10.45 -14.17
N SER A 69 1.49 9.42 -14.55
CA SER A 69 1.81 8.04 -14.21
C SER A 69 3.13 7.56 -14.83
N SER A 70 3.53 8.09 -15.99
CA SER A 70 4.80 7.72 -16.64
C SER A 70 6.03 8.17 -15.85
N SER A 71 5.93 9.20 -15.01
CA SER A 71 7.00 9.65 -14.12
C SER A 71 7.10 8.83 -12.83
N ILE A 72 6.04 8.10 -12.48
CA ILE A 72 5.98 7.24 -11.30
C ILE A 72 6.53 5.86 -11.67
N LEU A 73 7.68 5.50 -11.10
CA LEU A 73 8.31 4.20 -11.31
C LEU A 73 7.71 3.13 -10.40
N ARG A 74 7.36 3.53 -9.17
CA ARG A 74 6.79 2.63 -8.16
C ARG A 74 5.93 3.41 -7.18
N SER A 75 4.82 2.79 -6.80
CA SER A 75 4.06 3.25 -5.64
C SER A 75 3.61 2.07 -4.79
N LYS A 76 3.44 2.30 -3.50
CA LYS A 76 2.88 1.31 -2.57
C LYS A 76 2.29 2.02 -1.36
N GLY A 77 1.19 1.47 -0.84
CA GLY A 77 0.61 1.95 0.41
C GLY A 77 -0.87 1.67 0.52
N TYR A 78 -1.47 2.31 1.51
CA TYR A 78 -2.90 2.19 1.80
C TYR A 78 -3.67 3.35 1.20
N PHE A 79 -4.88 3.06 0.74
CA PHE A 79 -5.82 4.07 0.29
C PHE A 79 -7.24 3.76 0.78
N TRP A 80 -8.03 4.80 0.90
CA TRP A 80 -9.40 4.76 1.37
C TRP A 80 -10.33 5.26 0.27
N LEU A 81 -11.22 4.38 -0.24
CA LEU A 81 -12.24 4.71 -1.23
C LEU A 81 -13.57 5.03 -0.54
N ALA A 82 -14.30 6.01 -1.06
CA ALA A 82 -15.60 6.40 -0.53
C ALA A 82 -16.63 5.25 -0.60
N THR A 83 -16.65 4.49 -1.70
CA THR A 83 -17.56 3.35 -1.92
C THR A 83 -17.22 2.13 -1.08
N ARG A 84 -16.01 2.06 -0.51
CA ARG A 84 -15.49 0.95 0.28
C ARG A 84 -15.04 1.43 1.65
N ASN A 85 -15.92 2.19 2.31
CA ASN A 85 -15.58 2.94 3.51
C ASN A 85 -15.07 2.10 4.68
N SER A 86 -15.50 0.84 4.78
CA SER A 86 -15.07 -0.10 5.83
C SER A 86 -13.72 -0.76 5.56
N LEU A 87 -13.27 -0.78 4.31
CA LEU A 87 -12.09 -1.52 3.87
C LEU A 87 -10.93 -0.60 3.51
N ALA A 88 -9.76 -0.96 3.96
CA ALA A 88 -8.51 -0.40 3.45
C ALA A 88 -8.20 -0.99 2.07
N GLY A 89 -7.86 -0.14 1.11
CA GLY A 89 -7.26 -0.58 -0.14
C GLY A 89 -5.74 -0.66 0.01
N CYS A 90 -5.14 -1.72 -0.51
CA CYS A 90 -3.69 -1.86 -0.63
C CYS A 90 -3.30 -1.67 -2.09
N GLY A 91 -2.62 -0.56 -2.38
CA GLY A 91 -2.16 -0.23 -3.74
C GLY A 91 -0.72 -0.63 -3.96
N SER A 92 -0.43 -1.17 -5.13
CA SER A 92 0.93 -1.44 -5.58
C SER A 92 1.07 -1.12 -7.06
N GLN A 93 2.13 -0.41 -7.43
CA GLN A 93 2.51 -0.16 -8.83
C GLN A 93 4.01 -0.39 -9.00
N ALA A 94 4.38 -1.05 -10.09
CA ALA A 94 5.75 -1.21 -10.54
C ALA A 94 5.80 -1.10 -12.08
N GLY A 95 6.31 0.01 -12.57
CA GLY A 95 6.25 0.37 -14.00
C GLY A 95 4.79 0.47 -14.48
N SER A 96 4.43 -0.30 -15.49
CA SER A 96 3.08 -0.32 -16.07
C SER A 96 2.11 -1.31 -15.39
N VAL A 97 2.57 -2.04 -14.39
CA VAL A 97 1.74 -3.00 -13.66
C VAL A 97 1.26 -2.37 -12.37
N SER A 98 -0.05 -2.35 -12.16
CA SER A 98 -0.68 -1.88 -10.91
C SER A 98 -1.68 -2.90 -10.40
N SER A 99 -1.80 -2.98 -9.08
CA SER A 99 -2.83 -3.73 -8.38
C SER A 99 -3.49 -2.86 -7.30
N ALA A 100 -4.76 -3.15 -7.04
CA ALA A 100 -5.55 -2.55 -5.97
C ALA A 100 -6.35 -3.67 -5.31
N GLU A 101 -5.92 -4.07 -4.14
CA GLU A 101 -6.42 -5.23 -3.41
C GLU A 101 -6.97 -4.81 -2.05
N PRO A 102 -7.85 -5.62 -1.41
CA PRO A 102 -8.25 -5.35 -0.05
C PRO A 102 -7.05 -5.49 0.90
N GLY A 103 -6.91 -4.54 1.81
CA GLY A 103 -5.88 -4.54 2.87
C GLY A 103 -6.44 -4.88 4.26
N GLY A 104 -7.70 -5.34 4.33
CA GLY A 104 -8.41 -5.61 5.57
C GLY A 104 -9.40 -4.50 5.95
N GLU A 105 -10.08 -4.68 7.06
CA GLU A 105 -10.95 -3.65 7.61
C GLU A 105 -10.15 -2.58 8.36
N TRP A 106 -10.65 -1.34 8.32
CA TRP A 106 -10.11 -0.30 9.18
C TRP A 106 -10.45 -0.57 10.64
N TRP A 107 -9.53 -0.31 11.54
CA TRP A 107 -9.78 -0.45 12.98
C TRP A 107 -10.94 0.42 13.47
N ALA A 108 -11.23 1.49 12.76
CA ALA A 108 -12.37 2.36 13.04
C ALA A 108 -13.74 1.70 12.80
N GLU A 109 -13.81 0.55 12.15
CA GLU A 109 -15.05 -0.25 12.01
C GLU A 109 -15.35 -1.06 13.27
N THR A 110 -14.34 -1.38 14.06
CA THR A 110 -14.47 -2.18 15.26
C THR A 110 -14.40 -1.31 16.50
N PRO A 111 -15.40 -1.38 17.41
CA PRO A 111 -15.33 -0.68 18.69
C PRO A 111 -14.03 -1.03 19.47
N ARG A 112 -13.41 -0.05 20.09
CA ARG A 112 -12.10 -0.23 20.76
C ARG A 112 -12.10 -1.32 21.85
N ASP A 113 -13.20 -1.48 22.56
CA ASP A 113 -13.39 -2.52 23.58
C ASP A 113 -13.52 -3.94 23.00
N SER A 114 -13.69 -4.03 21.68
CA SER A 114 -13.77 -5.29 20.94
C SER A 114 -12.47 -5.62 20.20
N TRP A 115 -11.45 -4.80 20.32
CA TRP A 115 -10.14 -5.11 19.72
C TRP A 115 -9.51 -6.30 20.43
N GLN A 116 -9.25 -7.37 19.69
CA GLN A 116 -8.64 -8.58 20.20
C GLN A 116 -7.11 -8.49 20.10
N LEU A 117 -6.55 -7.38 20.62
CA LEU A 117 -5.13 -7.12 20.64
C LEU A 117 -4.60 -7.31 22.06
N GLU A 118 -3.58 -8.14 22.22
CA GLU A 118 -2.90 -8.39 23.49
C GLU A 118 -1.59 -7.58 23.61
N ASP A 119 -1.04 -7.13 22.48
CA ASP A 119 0.22 -6.36 22.44
C ASP A 119 -0.05 -4.86 22.58
N GLU A 120 0.42 -4.29 23.68
CA GLU A 120 0.35 -2.84 23.94
C GLU A 120 1.08 -2.03 22.84
N ALA A 121 2.10 -2.58 22.18
CA ALA A 121 2.82 -1.90 21.12
C ALA A 121 1.97 -1.78 19.85
N GLU A 122 1.19 -2.81 19.51
CA GLU A 122 0.25 -2.77 18.38
C GLU A 122 -0.86 -1.74 18.64
N ILE A 123 -1.42 -1.72 19.86
CA ILE A 123 -2.43 -0.74 20.24
C ILE A 123 -1.85 0.68 20.12
N ALA A 124 -0.64 0.91 20.65
CA ALA A 124 0.01 2.21 20.58
C ALA A 124 0.31 2.64 19.14
N GLU A 125 0.64 1.71 18.24
CA GLU A 125 0.82 1.99 16.81
C GLU A 125 -0.48 2.46 16.17
N ILE A 126 -1.59 1.76 16.40
CA ILE A 126 -2.91 2.13 15.88
C ILE A 126 -3.33 3.50 16.44
N GLU A 127 -3.14 3.73 17.74
CA GLU A 127 -3.47 5.00 18.37
C GLU A 127 -2.61 6.17 17.85
N SER A 128 -1.39 5.91 17.48
CA SER A 128 -0.47 6.93 16.94
C SER A 128 -0.92 7.49 15.57
N ILE A 129 -1.70 6.71 14.84
CA ILE A 129 -2.25 7.10 13.53
C ILE A 129 -3.73 7.46 13.59
N TRP A 130 -4.34 7.41 14.79
CA TRP A 130 -5.76 7.69 14.98
C TRP A 130 -6.07 9.18 14.91
N GLU A 131 -7.07 9.56 14.11
CA GLU A 131 -7.52 10.96 13.97
C GLU A 131 -9.04 11.03 13.82
N GLU A 132 -9.68 11.72 14.79
CA GLU A 132 -11.13 11.90 14.73
C GLU A 132 -11.54 12.82 13.57
N PRO A 133 -12.71 12.58 12.92
CA PRO A 133 -13.71 11.53 13.22
C PRO A 133 -13.47 10.21 12.47
N TYR A 134 -12.37 10.06 11.75
CA TYR A 134 -12.18 8.97 10.78
C TYR A 134 -11.40 7.77 11.33
N GLY A 135 -10.85 7.89 12.53
CA GLY A 135 -10.03 6.85 13.13
C GLY A 135 -8.71 6.64 12.39
N ASP A 136 -8.39 5.42 12.06
CA ASP A 136 -7.18 5.03 11.31
C ASP A 136 -7.31 5.17 9.79
N ARG A 137 -8.52 5.49 9.27
CA ARG A 137 -8.77 5.69 7.83
C ARG A 137 -7.90 6.80 7.28
N ARG A 138 -7.18 6.51 6.20
CA ARG A 138 -6.26 7.46 5.59
C ARG A 138 -5.86 7.09 4.18
N GLN A 139 -5.31 8.08 3.51
CA GLN A 139 -4.46 7.88 2.35
C GLN A 139 -3.01 7.87 2.85
N GLU A 140 -2.24 6.87 2.50
CA GLU A 140 -0.81 6.81 2.77
C GLU A 140 -0.11 6.05 1.65
N LEU A 141 0.37 6.79 0.65
CA LEU A 141 0.98 6.24 -0.56
C LEU A 141 2.44 6.69 -0.65
N VAL A 142 3.37 5.76 -0.62
CA VAL A 142 4.78 6.01 -0.95
C VAL A 142 4.90 6.03 -2.46
N ILE A 143 5.42 7.12 -3.01
CA ILE A 143 5.57 7.33 -4.45
C ILE A 143 7.04 7.54 -4.76
N ILE A 144 7.57 6.76 -5.70
CA ILE A 144 8.95 6.83 -6.18
C ILE A 144 8.89 7.07 -7.69
N GLY A 145 9.63 8.03 -8.18
CA GLY A 145 9.64 8.36 -9.60
C GLY A 145 10.89 9.05 -10.08
N GLN A 146 11.00 9.19 -11.39
CA GLN A 146 12.11 9.89 -12.06
C GLN A 146 11.63 11.26 -12.53
N ASN A 147 12.41 12.30 -12.23
CA ASN A 147 12.05 13.70 -12.49
C ASN A 147 10.65 14.06 -11.94
N LEU A 148 10.31 13.45 -10.81
CA LEU A 148 8.98 13.52 -10.20
C LEU A 148 8.72 14.91 -9.63
N SER A 149 7.64 15.54 -10.05
CA SER A 149 7.16 16.76 -9.43
C SER A 149 6.20 16.42 -8.29
N GLN A 150 6.70 16.37 -7.05
CA GLN A 150 5.86 16.12 -5.88
C GLN A 150 4.64 17.04 -5.85
N LEU A 151 4.81 18.33 -6.15
CA LEU A 151 3.73 19.31 -6.16
C LEU A 151 2.59 18.93 -7.15
N LYS A 152 2.96 18.53 -8.38
CA LYS A 152 1.96 18.13 -9.38
C LYS A 152 1.24 16.84 -9.00
N VAL A 153 1.98 15.84 -8.54
CA VAL A 153 1.39 14.55 -8.13
C VAL A 153 0.50 14.73 -6.91
N THR A 154 0.94 15.51 -5.91
CA THR A 154 0.11 15.83 -4.74
C THR A 154 -1.19 16.53 -5.15
N ALA A 155 -1.10 17.56 -6.00
CA ALA A 155 -2.31 18.28 -6.47
C ALA A 155 -3.27 17.35 -7.22
N ALA A 156 -2.77 16.48 -8.09
CA ALA A 156 -3.60 15.54 -8.83
C ALA A 156 -4.25 14.49 -7.91
N LEU A 157 -3.56 14.03 -6.86
CA LEU A 157 -4.16 13.16 -5.84
C LEU A 157 -5.17 13.91 -4.96
N ASP A 158 -4.92 15.17 -4.64
CA ASP A 158 -5.88 16.01 -3.90
C ASP A 158 -7.17 16.21 -4.70
N ASP A 159 -7.08 16.35 -6.03
CA ASP A 159 -8.24 16.41 -6.92
C ASP A 159 -9.05 15.09 -6.96
N CYS A 160 -8.45 13.98 -6.57
CA CYS A 160 -9.16 12.71 -6.40
C CYS A 160 -9.96 12.62 -5.10
N LEU A 161 -9.62 13.40 -4.08
CA LEU A 161 -10.34 13.39 -2.79
C LEU A 161 -11.80 13.89 -2.98
N LEU A 162 -12.72 13.38 -2.17
CA LEU A 162 -14.09 13.91 -2.14
C LEU A 162 -14.06 15.41 -1.91
N THR A 163 -14.89 16.14 -2.64
CA THR A 163 -15.17 17.55 -2.37
C THR A 163 -15.95 17.69 -1.06
N ASP A 164 -16.02 18.91 -0.49
CA ASP A 164 -16.83 19.16 0.71
C ASP A 164 -18.30 18.81 0.52
N ALA A 165 -18.83 19.07 -0.68
CA ALA A 165 -20.20 18.73 -1.03
C ALA A 165 -20.44 17.21 -1.04
N GLU A 166 -19.53 16.43 -1.64
CA GLU A 166 -19.60 14.98 -1.67
C GLU A 166 -19.38 14.38 -0.27
N LEU A 167 -18.42 14.91 0.49
CA LEU A 167 -18.16 14.46 1.86
C LEU A 167 -19.39 14.62 2.76
N ASN A 168 -20.10 15.75 2.62
CA ASN A 168 -21.31 16.05 3.40
C ASN A 168 -22.52 15.18 3.04
N LEU A 169 -22.49 14.41 1.95
CA LEU A 169 -23.56 13.46 1.63
C LEU A 169 -23.59 12.29 2.62
N GLY A 170 -22.45 11.96 3.23
CA GLY A 170 -22.31 10.83 4.17
C GLY A 170 -22.06 9.50 3.49
N SER A 171 -21.57 8.54 4.28
CA SER A 171 -21.07 7.24 3.78
C SER A 171 -22.13 6.38 3.08
N GLU A 172 -23.39 6.51 3.44
CA GLU A 172 -24.48 5.78 2.74
C GLU A 172 -24.64 6.27 1.28
N ALA A 173 -24.58 7.59 1.06
CA ALA A 173 -24.70 8.14 -0.28
C ALA A 173 -23.43 7.92 -1.12
N TRP A 174 -22.26 7.74 -0.51
CA TRP A 174 -21.02 7.46 -1.25
C TRP A 174 -21.07 6.12 -1.97
N LEU A 175 -21.87 5.15 -1.50
CA LEU A 175 -22.04 3.85 -2.15
C LEU A 175 -22.60 3.94 -3.57
N GLU A 176 -23.26 5.05 -3.91
CA GLU A 176 -23.81 5.31 -5.24
C GLU A 176 -22.79 5.90 -6.23
N PHE A 177 -21.58 6.23 -5.78
CA PHE A 177 -20.56 6.74 -6.68
C PHE A 177 -20.08 5.65 -7.64
N PRO A 178 -19.72 6.03 -8.89
CA PRO A 178 -19.09 5.09 -9.82
C PRO A 178 -17.80 4.50 -9.21
N ASP A 179 -17.74 3.18 -9.15
CA ASP A 179 -16.59 2.42 -8.66
C ASP A 179 -16.08 1.49 -9.74
N PRO A 180 -15.02 1.87 -10.47
CA PRO A 180 -14.47 1.07 -11.57
C PRO A 180 -13.54 -0.07 -11.10
N PHE A 181 -13.24 -0.14 -9.81
CA PHE A 181 -12.37 -1.20 -9.28
C PHE A 181 -13.09 -2.54 -9.23
N SER A 182 -12.38 -3.63 -9.51
CA SER A 182 -12.91 -4.98 -9.34
C SER A 182 -13.45 -5.18 -7.93
N PRO A 183 -14.50 -5.99 -7.74
CA PRO A 183 -14.97 -6.36 -6.41
C PRO A 183 -13.80 -6.89 -5.56
N TRP A 184 -13.79 -6.52 -4.28
CA TRP A 184 -12.86 -7.09 -3.32
C TRP A 184 -13.54 -8.23 -2.59
N ASP A 185 -13.23 -9.47 -2.97
CA ASP A 185 -13.64 -10.64 -2.22
C ASP A 185 -12.71 -10.74 -1.01
N LEU A 186 -13.26 -10.54 0.18
CA LEU A 186 -12.57 -10.95 1.39
C LEU A 186 -12.79 -12.46 1.47
N ASP A 187 -11.78 -13.25 1.09
CA ASP A 187 -11.76 -14.67 1.37
C ASP A 187 -11.81 -14.82 2.90
N VAL A 188 -13.01 -15.07 3.42
CA VAL A 188 -13.18 -15.54 4.79
C VAL A 188 -12.60 -16.95 4.78
N GLU A 189 -11.32 -17.09 5.18
CA GLU A 189 -10.78 -18.40 5.53
C GLU A 189 -11.66 -18.94 6.66
N GLU A 190 -12.69 -19.73 6.27
CA GLU A 190 -13.36 -20.60 7.21
C GLU A 190 -12.30 -21.55 7.75
N THR A 191 -11.82 -21.27 8.96
CA THR A 191 -11.04 -22.21 9.74
C THR A 191 -11.95 -23.44 9.97
N GLU A 192 -11.88 -24.40 9.05
CA GLU A 192 -12.48 -25.71 9.26
C GLU A 192 -11.88 -26.29 10.54
N GLY A 193 -12.72 -26.33 11.55
CA GLY A 193 -12.43 -26.87 12.86
C GLY A 193 -11.88 -28.28 12.73
N SER A 194 -10.83 -28.52 13.47
CA SER A 194 -10.20 -29.81 13.75
C SER A 194 -11.23 -30.93 13.82
N ALA A 195 -11.15 -31.85 12.84
CA ALA A 195 -11.84 -33.12 12.91
C ALA A 195 -11.34 -33.88 14.15
N GLU A 196 -12.25 -34.17 15.07
CA GLU A 196 -12.08 -35.11 16.15
C GLU A 196 -11.61 -36.46 15.57
N VAL A 197 -10.41 -36.85 15.93
CA VAL A 197 -9.96 -38.23 15.71
C VAL A 197 -10.64 -39.10 16.77
N ASP A 198 -11.68 -39.78 16.37
CA ASP A 198 -12.30 -40.88 17.15
C ASP A 198 -11.29 -42.04 17.24
N ASP A 199 -10.65 -42.14 18.40
CA ASP A 199 -9.81 -43.28 18.79
C ASP A 199 -10.69 -44.31 19.48
N SER A 200 -11.40 -45.09 18.69
CA SER A 200 -12.12 -46.27 19.18
C SER A 200 -11.81 -47.49 18.33
N ARG A 201 -10.64 -48.10 18.58
CA ARG A 201 -10.38 -49.52 18.28
C ARG A 201 -9.23 -50.05 19.12
N HIS A 202 -9.57 -50.72 20.24
CA HIS A 202 -8.96 -51.99 20.59
C HIS A 202 -9.67 -52.61 21.81
N ALA A 203 -10.46 -53.57 21.53
CA ALA A 203 -10.72 -54.71 22.41
C ALA A 203 -10.43 -55.98 21.61
#